data_198359c7873be41064d47673cc5ff78c
#
_entry.id   198359c7873be41064d47673cc5ff78c
#
_cell.length_a   1.000
_cell.length_b   1.000
_cell.length_c   1.000
_cell.angle_alpha   90.00
_cell.angle_beta   90.00
_cell.angle_gamma   90.00
#
_symmetry.space_group_name_H-M   'P 1'
#
loop_
_entity.id
_entity.type
_entity.pdbx_description
1 polymer ?
#
loop_
_entity_poly.entity_id
_entity_poly.type
_entity_poly.pdbx_seq_one_letter_code
_entity_poly.pdbx_strand_id
1 'polypeptide(L)'
;MNAVFHWREQVPATGGRGVDWGFTSTRGGSSVGDFASLNLGGHVGDDPITVDSNRSLVAKAFGVKRDRLLFMNQCHGADVVVVDGPWAGDGPEVDGLVTTSTDLALAVLVADCTPVLLVDRTAGVAAAVHAGRPGMMSGIVGRAVDAMTDLGARSISAAVGPSICGRCYEVPEAMRAHAVKVSPVAAAISWQGTAAIDVAAAVVDQLRARSVAVQWIAGCSRESQELFSYRRQHRTGRYSGVVRLLDAHTEEEPHTEEVTNTEGRV
;
A
#
# COMPACT_ATOMS: atom_id res chain seq x y z
N MET A 1 3.28 -10.57 17.29
CA MET A 1 2.90 -9.86 16.06
C MET A 1 2.43 -8.47 16.45
N ASN A 2 2.90 -7.43 15.77
CA ASN A 2 2.54 -6.05 16.08
C ASN A 2 1.06 -5.84 15.69
N ALA A 3 0.19 -5.48 16.63
CA ALA A 3 -1.28 -5.40 16.42
C ALA A 3 -1.69 -4.43 15.29
N VAL A 4 -0.83 -3.47 14.94
CA VAL A 4 -1.06 -2.44 13.92
C VAL A 4 -1.13 -3.00 12.51
N PHE A 5 -0.44 -4.10 12.21
CA PHE A 5 -0.31 -4.63 10.85
C PHE A 5 -1.04 -5.96 10.68
N HIS A 6 -1.76 -6.09 9.56
CA HIS A 6 -2.25 -7.34 9.03
C HIS A 6 -1.10 -8.15 8.41
N TRP A 7 -0.23 -7.45 7.67
CA TRP A 7 1.01 -7.98 7.10
C TRP A 7 2.06 -6.87 7.00
N ARG A 8 3.32 -7.18 7.27
CA ARG A 8 4.46 -6.28 7.07
C ARG A 8 5.72 -7.08 6.83
N GLU A 9 6.54 -6.61 5.93
CA GLU A 9 7.85 -7.15 5.62
C GLU A 9 8.87 -6.02 5.51
N GLN A 10 10.06 -6.27 6.04
CA GLN A 10 11.23 -5.41 5.87
C GLN A 10 12.32 -6.20 5.17
N VAL A 11 12.78 -5.70 4.04
CA VAL A 11 13.89 -6.27 3.29
C VAL A 11 15.10 -5.35 3.44
N PRO A 12 16.22 -5.83 3.99
CA PRO A 12 17.41 -5.01 4.21
C PRO A 12 18.03 -4.52 2.90
N ALA A 13 18.83 -3.47 2.98
CA ALA A 13 19.46 -2.81 1.83
C ALA A 13 20.70 -3.57 1.32
N THR A 14 20.57 -4.86 1.05
CA THR A 14 21.62 -5.70 0.45
C THR A 14 21.40 -5.79 -1.06
N GLY A 15 22.38 -5.33 -1.85
CA GLY A 15 22.29 -5.37 -3.32
C GLY A 15 21.29 -4.39 -3.93
N GLY A 16 20.99 -3.29 -3.23
CA GLY A 16 20.06 -2.23 -3.65
C GLY A 16 19.44 -1.53 -2.44
N ARG A 17 18.46 -0.66 -2.65
CA ARG A 17 17.70 -0.05 -1.55
C ARG A 17 16.98 -1.12 -0.73
N GLY A 18 16.89 -0.92 0.59
CA GLY A 18 15.98 -1.67 1.42
C GLY A 18 14.54 -1.24 1.17
N VAL A 19 13.59 -2.04 1.62
CA VAL A 19 12.17 -1.69 1.59
C VAL A 19 11.50 -2.07 2.90
N ASP A 20 10.60 -1.21 3.36
CA ASP A 20 9.64 -1.47 4.41
C ASP A 20 8.25 -1.28 3.83
N TRP A 21 7.45 -2.32 3.79
CA TRP A 21 6.12 -2.29 3.22
C TRP A 21 5.15 -3.15 4.02
N GLY A 22 3.88 -2.76 4.02
CA GLY A 22 2.89 -3.50 4.80
C GLY A 22 1.48 -2.99 4.62
N PHE A 23 0.54 -3.78 5.12
CA PHE A 23 -0.88 -3.46 5.18
C PHE A 23 -1.29 -3.38 6.64
N THR A 24 -1.91 -2.25 7.04
CA THR A 24 -2.38 -2.08 8.41
C THR A 24 -3.63 -2.92 8.68
N SER A 25 -3.90 -3.15 9.97
CA SER A 25 -5.15 -3.74 10.45
C SER A 25 -6.11 -2.66 10.97
N THR A 26 -7.25 -3.07 11.53
CA THR A 26 -8.14 -2.18 12.29
C THR A 26 -7.63 -1.85 13.70
N ARG A 27 -6.54 -2.49 14.18
CA ARG A 27 -6.11 -2.48 15.58
C ARG A 27 -5.01 -1.47 15.87
N GLY A 28 -4.95 -1.01 17.13
CA GLY A 28 -3.84 -0.23 17.66
C GLY A 28 -4.00 1.28 17.58
N GLY A 29 -5.12 1.77 17.05
CA GLY A 29 -5.46 3.18 17.03
C GLY A 29 -6.41 3.60 18.18
N SER A 30 -6.92 4.82 18.10
CA SER A 30 -7.78 5.46 19.11
C SER A 30 -9.17 5.86 18.59
N SER A 31 -9.50 5.61 17.33
CA SER A 31 -10.86 5.81 16.81
C SER A 31 -11.85 4.88 17.48
N VAL A 32 -13.11 5.32 17.59
CA VAL A 32 -14.17 4.60 18.29
C VAL A 32 -15.37 4.29 17.37
N GLY A 33 -16.30 3.47 17.85
CA GLY A 33 -17.52 3.13 17.12
C GLY A 33 -17.24 2.46 15.78
N ASP A 34 -17.85 2.97 14.71
CA ASP A 34 -17.72 2.44 13.35
C ASP A 34 -16.30 2.54 12.78
N PHE A 35 -15.42 3.30 13.42
CA PHE A 35 -14.05 3.57 13.01
C PHE A 35 -13.00 2.86 13.88
N ALA A 36 -13.44 2.05 14.86
CA ALA A 36 -12.56 1.40 15.84
C ALA A 36 -11.61 0.39 15.18
N SER A 37 -10.32 0.53 15.42
CA SER A 37 -9.64 1.56 16.21
C SER A 37 -8.61 2.35 15.37
N LEU A 38 -7.97 1.75 14.35
CA LEU A 38 -6.92 2.35 13.54
C LEU A 38 -7.48 2.87 12.21
N ASN A 39 -8.47 3.78 12.28
CA ASN A 39 -8.93 4.45 11.07
C ASN A 39 -7.89 5.47 10.58
N LEU A 40 -7.52 5.39 9.30
CA LEU A 40 -6.57 6.29 8.63
C LEU A 40 -7.26 7.21 7.60
N GLY A 41 -8.57 7.02 7.37
CA GLY A 41 -9.37 7.79 6.41
C GLY A 41 -9.89 9.10 6.99
N GLY A 42 -9.42 10.25 6.51
CA GLY A 42 -9.89 11.57 6.95
C GLY A 42 -11.26 11.99 6.38
N HIS A 43 -11.72 11.32 5.32
CA HIS A 43 -12.96 11.68 4.58
C HIS A 43 -14.20 10.84 4.99
N VAL A 44 -14.10 10.02 6.03
CA VAL A 44 -15.17 9.07 6.41
C VAL A 44 -16.09 9.56 7.54
N GLY A 45 -15.81 10.75 8.09
CA GLY A 45 -16.61 11.36 9.15
C GLY A 45 -16.21 10.94 10.57
N ASP A 46 -14.97 10.50 10.76
CA ASP A 46 -14.31 10.34 12.04
C ASP A 46 -13.70 11.67 12.53
N ASP A 47 -13.30 11.73 13.80
CA ASP A 47 -12.62 12.90 14.35
C ASP A 47 -11.24 13.13 13.70
N PRO A 48 -11.00 14.30 13.07
CA PRO A 48 -9.75 14.57 12.37
C PRO A 48 -8.49 14.48 13.25
N ILE A 49 -8.58 14.87 14.53
CA ILE A 49 -7.47 14.82 15.48
C ILE A 49 -7.11 13.35 15.77
N THR A 50 -8.10 12.52 15.97
CA THR A 50 -7.93 11.09 16.19
C THR A 50 -7.35 10.40 14.96
N VAL A 51 -7.82 10.73 13.76
CA VAL A 51 -7.27 10.21 12.49
C VAL A 51 -5.81 10.62 12.33
N ASP A 52 -5.45 11.86 12.65
CA ASP A 52 -4.06 12.32 12.55
C ASP A 52 -3.15 11.63 13.58
N SER A 53 -3.64 11.37 14.79
CA SER A 53 -2.95 10.56 15.79
C SER A 53 -2.70 9.12 15.30
N ASN A 54 -3.70 8.49 14.68
CA ASN A 54 -3.55 7.17 14.07
C ASN A 54 -2.53 7.16 12.93
N ARG A 55 -2.56 8.19 12.05
CA ARG A 55 -1.57 8.36 10.98
C ARG A 55 -0.16 8.57 11.53
N SER A 56 -0.02 9.32 12.64
CA SER A 56 1.25 9.54 13.33
C SER A 56 1.83 8.24 13.89
N LEU A 57 0.99 7.35 14.41
CA LEU A 57 1.39 6.01 14.86
C LEU A 57 1.95 5.17 13.72
N VAL A 58 1.29 5.20 12.54
CA VAL A 58 1.77 4.49 11.34
C VAL A 58 3.07 5.12 10.83
N ALA A 59 3.17 6.45 10.74
CA ALA A 59 4.38 7.15 10.34
C ALA A 59 5.59 6.77 11.21
N LYS A 60 5.39 6.76 12.54
CA LYS A 60 6.41 6.31 13.50
C LYS A 60 6.82 4.85 13.27
N ALA A 61 5.87 3.98 12.97
CA ALA A 61 6.17 2.57 12.69
C ALA A 61 7.06 2.41 11.44
N PHE A 62 6.89 3.25 10.42
CA PHE A 62 7.73 3.29 9.23
C PHE A 62 8.97 4.18 9.38
N GLY A 63 9.24 4.74 10.58
CA GLY A 63 10.42 5.57 10.85
C GLY A 63 10.44 6.90 10.09
N VAL A 64 9.28 7.46 9.74
CA VAL A 64 9.15 8.78 9.11
C VAL A 64 8.41 9.74 10.02
N LYS A 65 8.59 11.05 9.80
CA LYS A 65 7.73 12.07 10.40
C LYS A 65 6.33 11.99 9.82
N ARG A 66 5.31 12.49 10.55
CA ARG A 66 3.91 12.44 10.12
C ARG A 66 3.68 13.11 8.75
N ASP A 67 4.33 14.24 8.49
CA ASP A 67 4.27 14.99 7.24
C ASP A 67 4.99 14.29 6.07
N ARG A 68 5.79 13.27 6.34
CA ARG A 68 6.47 12.43 5.35
C ARG A 68 5.72 11.12 5.02
N LEU A 69 4.62 10.83 5.71
CA LEU A 69 3.68 9.78 5.33
C LEU A 69 2.59 10.41 4.45
N LEU A 70 2.68 10.17 3.14
CA LEU A 70 1.88 10.85 2.12
C LEU A 70 0.64 10.03 1.75
N PHE A 71 -0.52 10.71 1.71
CA PHE A 71 -1.80 10.16 1.28
C PHE A 71 -2.31 10.95 0.09
N MET A 72 -2.72 10.30 -0.98
CA MET A 72 -3.41 10.92 -2.12
C MET A 72 -4.91 11.10 -1.83
N ASN A 73 -5.56 11.99 -2.56
CA ASN A 73 -7.02 12.10 -2.62
C ASN A 73 -7.55 11.17 -3.73
N GLN A 74 -7.91 9.94 -3.34
CA GLN A 74 -8.26 8.86 -4.27
C GLN A 74 -9.63 9.10 -4.93
N CYS A 75 -9.67 9.09 -6.25
CA CYS A 75 -10.85 9.37 -7.06
C CYS A 75 -11.37 8.17 -7.88
N HIS A 76 -10.79 6.97 -7.68
CA HIS A 76 -11.07 5.74 -8.44
C HIS A 76 -10.71 5.88 -9.94
N GLY A 77 -9.78 6.75 -10.26
CA GLY A 77 -9.24 6.98 -11.60
C GLY A 77 -8.05 6.08 -11.93
N ALA A 78 -7.21 6.58 -12.85
CA ALA A 78 -5.99 5.88 -13.25
C ALA A 78 -4.78 6.84 -13.31
N ASP A 79 -4.86 8.01 -12.71
CA ASP A 79 -3.77 8.97 -12.73
C ASP A 79 -2.74 8.63 -11.64
N VAL A 80 -1.48 8.82 -12.00
CA VAL A 80 -0.30 8.53 -11.17
C VAL A 80 0.59 9.75 -11.16
N VAL A 81 1.13 10.11 -10.01
CA VAL A 81 2.05 11.23 -9.86
C VAL A 81 3.35 10.80 -9.18
N VAL A 82 4.47 11.34 -9.68
CA VAL A 82 5.78 11.20 -9.04
C VAL A 82 5.91 12.29 -7.99
N VAL A 83 6.36 11.92 -6.78
CA VAL A 83 6.48 12.81 -5.63
C VAL A 83 7.88 12.73 -5.03
N ASP A 84 8.43 13.87 -4.64
CA ASP A 84 9.76 14.02 -4.04
C ASP A 84 9.72 14.72 -2.66
N GLY A 85 8.55 15.18 -2.23
CA GLY A 85 8.37 15.86 -0.96
C GLY A 85 6.90 15.90 -0.51
N PRO A 86 6.65 16.39 0.71
CA PRO A 86 5.30 16.61 1.21
C PRO A 86 4.64 17.80 0.49
N TRP A 87 3.32 17.79 0.45
CA TRP A 87 2.51 18.92 -0.02
C TRP A 87 1.74 19.57 1.13
N ALA A 88 1.34 20.83 0.92
CA ALA A 88 0.45 21.53 1.84
C ALA A 88 -1.01 21.23 1.48
N GLY A 89 -1.87 21.03 2.48
CA GLY A 89 -3.29 20.73 2.31
C GLY A 89 -3.60 19.32 1.86
N ASP A 90 -4.70 19.17 1.12
CA ASP A 90 -5.13 17.88 0.60
C ASP A 90 -4.16 17.38 -0.49
N GLY A 91 -3.97 16.06 -0.53
CA GLY A 91 -3.11 15.44 -1.54
C GLY A 91 -3.69 15.57 -2.96
N PRO A 92 -2.88 15.28 -3.99
CA PRO A 92 -3.34 15.31 -5.38
C PRO A 92 -4.50 14.33 -5.62
N GLU A 93 -5.43 14.71 -6.51
CA GLU A 93 -6.52 13.84 -6.96
C GLU A 93 -6.01 12.79 -7.94
N VAL A 94 -5.45 11.71 -7.41
CA VAL A 94 -4.86 10.60 -8.16
C VAL A 94 -5.10 9.28 -7.44
N ASP A 95 -4.81 8.18 -8.11
CA ASP A 95 -4.93 6.83 -7.53
C ASP A 95 -3.58 6.08 -7.48
N GLY A 96 -2.46 6.77 -7.78
CA GLY A 96 -1.11 6.25 -7.65
C GLY A 96 -0.10 7.33 -7.28
N LEU A 97 0.77 7.01 -6.32
CA LEU A 97 1.96 7.79 -5.95
C LEU A 97 3.21 6.98 -6.26
N VAL A 98 4.22 7.62 -6.83
CA VAL A 98 5.53 7.02 -7.10
C VAL A 98 6.62 7.91 -6.51
N THR A 99 7.69 7.34 -5.95
CA THR A 99 8.82 8.10 -5.41
C THR A 99 10.15 7.36 -5.58
N THR A 100 11.24 8.11 -5.60
CA THR A 100 12.60 7.62 -5.44
C THR A 100 13.22 8.03 -4.10
N SER A 101 12.47 8.78 -3.28
CA SER A 101 12.94 9.30 -1.99
C SER A 101 12.84 8.25 -0.88
N THR A 102 13.90 8.13 -0.07
CA THR A 102 13.93 7.31 1.14
C THR A 102 13.35 8.04 2.35
N ASP A 103 13.14 9.36 2.24
CA ASP A 103 12.54 10.20 3.29
C ASP A 103 11.02 10.12 3.34
N LEU A 104 10.40 9.53 2.32
CA LEU A 104 8.96 9.44 2.19
C LEU A 104 8.45 8.02 2.42
N ALA A 105 7.28 7.91 3.02
CA ALA A 105 6.45 6.72 2.98
C ALA A 105 5.17 7.04 2.20
N LEU A 106 4.84 6.22 1.20
CA LEU A 106 3.63 6.38 0.40
C LEU A 106 2.51 5.49 0.95
N ALA A 107 1.32 6.02 1.06
CA ALA A 107 0.17 5.34 1.64
C ALA A 107 -1.05 5.34 0.70
N VAL A 108 -1.72 4.20 0.61
CA VAL A 108 -2.99 4.02 -0.08
C VAL A 108 -4.07 3.59 0.90
N LEU A 109 -5.23 4.24 0.88
CA LEU A 109 -6.36 3.97 1.79
C LEU A 109 -7.39 3.07 1.13
N VAL A 110 -7.85 2.05 1.84
CA VAL A 110 -8.86 1.12 1.32
C VAL A 110 -9.85 0.67 2.39
N ALA A 111 -11.05 0.31 1.92
CA ALA A 111 -12.05 -0.50 2.60
C ALA A 111 -12.81 -1.21 1.48
N ASP A 112 -12.31 -2.35 1.04
CA ASP A 112 -12.73 -3.23 -0.06
C ASP A 112 -11.90 -3.11 -1.34
N CYS A 113 -11.49 -1.92 -1.80
CA CYS A 113 -10.61 -1.78 -2.97
C CYS A 113 -9.26 -2.47 -2.76
N THR A 114 -8.56 -2.77 -3.85
CA THR A 114 -7.29 -3.50 -3.80
C THR A 114 -6.11 -2.52 -3.65
N PRO A 115 -5.39 -2.55 -2.51
CA PRO A 115 -4.17 -1.79 -2.36
C PRO A 115 -3.01 -2.54 -3.02
N VAL A 116 -2.18 -1.83 -3.78
CA VAL A 116 -1.00 -2.39 -4.43
C VAL A 116 0.22 -1.56 -4.04
N LEU A 117 1.25 -2.23 -3.56
CA LEU A 117 2.55 -1.66 -3.27
C LEU A 117 3.55 -2.22 -4.27
N LEU A 118 4.33 -1.33 -4.90
CA LEU A 118 5.30 -1.70 -5.93
C LEU A 118 6.68 -1.21 -5.50
N VAL A 119 7.72 -1.97 -5.83
CA VAL A 119 9.12 -1.59 -5.58
C VAL A 119 10.06 -2.17 -6.62
N ASP A 120 10.99 -1.36 -7.10
CA ASP A 120 12.24 -1.80 -7.70
C ASP A 120 13.38 -1.36 -6.78
N ARG A 121 13.98 -2.31 -6.07
CA ARG A 121 15.04 -2.03 -5.09
C ARG A 121 16.36 -1.62 -5.75
N THR A 122 16.62 -2.11 -6.97
CA THR A 122 17.83 -1.79 -7.71
C THR A 122 17.78 -0.37 -8.26
N ALA A 123 16.65 0.01 -8.85
CA ALA A 123 16.45 1.37 -9.34
C ALA A 123 16.13 2.36 -8.20
N GLY A 124 15.74 1.88 -7.02
CA GLY A 124 15.34 2.72 -5.90
C GLY A 124 14.04 3.46 -6.17
N VAL A 125 13.02 2.76 -6.69
CA VAL A 125 11.70 3.33 -7.01
C VAL A 125 10.63 2.57 -6.25
N ALA A 126 9.69 3.27 -5.61
CA ALA A 126 8.55 2.68 -4.93
C ALA A 126 7.24 3.36 -5.31
N ALA A 127 6.14 2.62 -5.24
CA ALA A 127 4.80 3.15 -5.51
C ALA A 127 3.74 2.58 -4.58
N ALA A 128 2.71 3.40 -4.27
CA ALA A 128 1.48 2.98 -3.61
C ALA A 128 0.30 3.29 -4.53
N VAL A 129 -0.55 2.29 -4.81
CA VAL A 129 -1.58 2.36 -5.84
C VAL A 129 -2.92 1.88 -5.29
N HIS A 130 -3.97 2.64 -5.58
CA HIS A 130 -5.35 2.31 -5.29
C HIS A 130 -6.02 1.71 -6.52
N ALA A 131 -6.25 0.41 -6.49
CA ALA A 131 -6.97 -0.28 -7.55
C ALA A 131 -8.40 -0.63 -7.10
N GLY A 132 -9.29 0.34 -7.16
CA GLY A 132 -10.74 0.11 -7.16
C GLY A 132 -11.18 -0.50 -8.50
N ARG A 133 -12.41 -1.02 -8.59
CA ARG A 133 -12.94 -1.57 -9.84
C ARG A 133 -12.78 -0.61 -11.05
N PRO A 134 -13.17 0.68 -10.95
CA PRO A 134 -13.00 1.59 -12.09
C PRO A 134 -11.53 1.81 -12.45
N GLY A 135 -10.64 2.01 -11.47
CA GLY A 135 -9.20 2.19 -11.69
C GLY A 135 -8.55 0.97 -12.33
N MET A 136 -8.85 -0.24 -11.85
CA MET A 136 -8.40 -1.50 -12.46
C MET A 136 -8.81 -1.58 -13.94
N MET A 137 -10.07 -1.23 -14.25
CA MET A 137 -10.58 -1.24 -15.62
C MET A 137 -9.97 -0.15 -16.50
N SER A 138 -9.59 0.99 -15.93
CA SER A 138 -8.93 2.12 -16.59
C SER A 138 -7.41 1.97 -16.68
N GLY A 139 -6.84 0.86 -16.16
CA GLY A 139 -5.42 0.53 -16.30
C GLY A 139 -4.49 1.20 -15.30
N ILE A 140 -4.95 1.57 -14.10
CA ILE A 140 -4.11 2.20 -13.05
C ILE A 140 -2.83 1.42 -12.77
N VAL A 141 -2.91 0.09 -12.72
CA VAL A 141 -1.75 -0.78 -12.47
C VAL A 141 -0.70 -0.63 -13.57
N GLY A 142 -1.13 -0.62 -14.83
CA GLY A 142 -0.25 -0.42 -15.98
C GLY A 142 0.44 0.93 -15.93
N ARG A 143 -0.32 2.01 -15.68
CA ARG A 143 0.23 3.38 -15.58
C ARG A 143 1.23 3.52 -14.43
N ALA A 144 1.01 2.87 -13.29
CA ALA A 144 1.97 2.88 -12.19
C ALA A 144 3.28 2.18 -12.57
N VAL A 145 3.21 1.02 -13.25
CA VAL A 145 4.40 0.32 -13.77
C VAL A 145 5.12 1.16 -14.81
N ASP A 146 4.39 1.84 -15.71
CA ASP A 146 4.99 2.75 -16.71
C ASP A 146 5.71 3.91 -16.03
N ALA A 147 5.08 4.59 -15.06
CA ALA A 147 5.70 5.69 -14.31
C ALA A 147 6.97 5.25 -13.55
N MET A 148 6.98 4.05 -12.96
CA MET A 148 8.18 3.50 -12.34
C MET A 148 9.27 3.19 -13.38
N THR A 149 8.87 2.68 -14.55
CA THR A 149 9.79 2.36 -15.66
C THR A 149 10.45 3.61 -16.21
N ASP A 150 9.72 4.72 -16.32
CA ASP A 150 10.25 6.03 -16.73
C ASP A 150 11.31 6.57 -15.75
N LEU A 151 11.22 6.17 -14.48
CA LEU A 151 12.22 6.44 -13.44
C LEU A 151 13.35 5.41 -13.38
N GLY A 152 13.44 4.51 -14.35
CA GLY A 152 14.52 3.54 -14.48
C GLY A 152 14.24 2.16 -13.89
N ALA A 153 13.06 1.90 -13.36
CA ALA A 153 12.71 0.56 -12.85
C ALA A 153 12.71 -0.50 -13.97
N ARG A 154 13.26 -1.68 -13.68
CA ARG A 154 13.35 -2.81 -14.60
C ARG A 154 12.98 -4.15 -13.94
N SER A 155 13.08 -4.23 -12.61
CA SER A 155 12.82 -5.45 -11.83
C SER A 155 11.83 -5.13 -10.71
N ILE A 156 10.57 -4.96 -11.08
CA ILE A 156 9.51 -4.54 -10.18
C ILE A 156 8.94 -5.75 -9.45
N SER A 157 8.83 -5.64 -8.13
CA SER A 157 8.08 -6.54 -7.26
C SER A 157 6.85 -5.84 -6.71
N ALA A 158 5.77 -6.57 -6.53
CA ALA A 158 4.50 -6.07 -6.01
C ALA A 158 4.03 -6.87 -4.79
N ALA A 159 3.52 -6.18 -3.78
CA ALA A 159 2.63 -6.74 -2.77
C ALA A 159 1.19 -6.29 -3.07
N VAL A 160 0.31 -7.24 -3.38
CA VAL A 160 -1.12 -6.99 -3.55
C VAL A 160 -1.81 -7.33 -2.24
N GLY A 161 -2.42 -6.33 -1.60
CA GLY A 161 -2.96 -6.47 -0.26
C GLY A 161 -4.36 -7.07 -0.19
N PRO A 162 -4.82 -7.34 1.04
CA PRO A 162 -6.18 -7.81 1.27
C PRO A 162 -7.19 -6.81 0.72
N SER A 163 -8.30 -7.32 0.21
CA SER A 163 -9.38 -6.54 -0.40
C SER A 163 -10.67 -7.35 -0.34
N ILE A 164 -11.77 -6.86 -0.85
CA ILE A 164 -12.98 -7.69 -0.98
C ILE A 164 -12.76 -8.78 -2.02
N CYS A 165 -12.99 -10.03 -1.66
CA CYS A 165 -12.81 -11.16 -2.59
C CYS A 165 -13.96 -11.26 -3.60
N GLY A 166 -13.73 -12.00 -4.70
CA GLY A 166 -14.73 -12.22 -5.73
C GLY A 166 -16.00 -12.93 -5.25
N ARG A 167 -15.95 -13.66 -4.12
CA ARG A 167 -17.14 -14.27 -3.51
C ARG A 167 -18.02 -13.28 -2.75
N CYS A 168 -17.43 -12.13 -2.34
CA CYS A 168 -18.09 -11.11 -1.53
C CYS A 168 -18.48 -9.86 -2.29
N TYR A 169 -17.89 -9.62 -3.48
CA TYR A 169 -18.15 -8.42 -4.27
C TYR A 169 -19.22 -8.66 -5.34
N GLU A 170 -20.44 -8.84 -4.87
CA GLU A 170 -21.62 -8.92 -5.76
C GLU A 170 -21.84 -7.62 -6.51
N VAL A 171 -22.19 -7.74 -7.79
CA VAL A 171 -22.47 -6.63 -8.70
C VAL A 171 -23.57 -7.02 -9.69
N PRO A 172 -24.25 -6.05 -10.33
CA PRO A 172 -25.13 -6.36 -11.48
C PRO A 172 -24.37 -7.08 -12.59
N GLU A 173 -25.04 -8.02 -13.30
CA GLU A 173 -24.44 -8.80 -14.38
C GLU A 173 -23.79 -7.92 -15.47
N ALA A 174 -24.40 -6.80 -15.83
CA ALA A 174 -23.84 -5.87 -16.81
C ALA A 174 -22.49 -5.30 -16.36
N MET A 175 -22.31 -5.10 -15.06
CA MET A 175 -21.04 -4.60 -14.48
C MET A 175 -19.97 -5.68 -14.52
N ARG A 176 -20.30 -6.94 -14.20
CA ARG A 176 -19.40 -8.09 -14.35
C ARG A 176 -19.00 -8.26 -15.82
N ALA A 177 -19.96 -8.28 -16.73
CA ALA A 177 -19.71 -8.43 -18.17
C ALA A 177 -18.79 -7.32 -18.73
N HIS A 178 -18.88 -6.09 -18.19
CA HIS A 178 -17.97 -5.01 -18.57
C HIS A 178 -16.54 -5.25 -18.01
N ALA A 179 -16.40 -5.65 -16.75
CA ALA A 179 -15.09 -5.93 -16.15
C ALA A 179 -14.38 -7.11 -16.87
N VAL A 180 -15.11 -8.15 -17.24
CA VAL A 180 -14.60 -9.33 -17.96
C VAL A 180 -14.04 -8.99 -19.34
N LYS A 181 -14.57 -7.96 -20.02
CA LYS A 181 -14.02 -7.50 -21.31
C LYS A 181 -12.60 -6.92 -21.14
N VAL A 182 -12.30 -6.34 -19.98
CA VAL A 182 -10.97 -5.78 -19.69
C VAL A 182 -10.03 -6.84 -19.12
N SER A 183 -10.53 -7.67 -18.20
CA SER A 183 -9.78 -8.76 -17.59
C SER A 183 -10.69 -9.97 -17.36
N PRO A 184 -10.57 -11.03 -18.17
CA PRO A 184 -11.42 -12.23 -18.05
C PRO A 184 -11.35 -12.89 -16.67
N VAL A 185 -10.22 -12.82 -16.00
CA VAL A 185 -10.03 -13.41 -14.65
C VAL A 185 -10.80 -12.67 -13.55
N ALA A 186 -11.35 -11.48 -13.85
CA ALA A 186 -12.23 -10.76 -12.94
C ALA A 186 -13.60 -11.43 -12.76
N ALA A 187 -13.96 -12.39 -13.62
CA ALA A 187 -15.25 -13.09 -13.54
C ALA A 187 -15.34 -13.90 -12.24
N ALA A 188 -16.33 -13.59 -11.42
CA ALA A 188 -16.60 -14.33 -10.20
C ALA A 188 -18.11 -14.59 -10.02
N ILE A 189 -18.39 -15.53 -9.12
CA ILE A 189 -19.75 -15.86 -8.64
C ILE A 189 -19.72 -15.72 -7.11
N SER A 190 -20.69 -15.00 -6.57
CA SER A 190 -20.78 -14.78 -5.13
C SER A 190 -21.17 -16.04 -4.36
N TRP A 191 -21.15 -15.94 -3.02
CA TRP A 191 -21.66 -16.99 -2.14
C TRP A 191 -23.16 -17.26 -2.36
N GLN A 192 -23.92 -16.31 -2.89
CA GLN A 192 -25.34 -16.42 -3.20
C GLN A 192 -25.62 -16.95 -4.62
N GLY A 193 -24.56 -17.25 -5.42
CA GLY A 193 -24.68 -17.70 -6.78
C GLY A 193 -24.95 -16.59 -7.80
N THR A 194 -24.79 -15.32 -7.40
CA THR A 194 -25.02 -14.15 -8.26
C THR A 194 -23.72 -13.64 -8.91
N ALA A 195 -23.85 -12.73 -9.88
CA ALA A 195 -22.70 -12.12 -10.53
C ALA A 195 -21.80 -11.36 -9.54
N ALA A 196 -20.51 -11.56 -9.65
CA ALA A 196 -19.52 -10.92 -8.81
C ALA A 196 -18.23 -10.60 -9.59
N ILE A 197 -17.38 -9.74 -9.03
CA ILE A 197 -16.09 -9.36 -9.62
C ILE A 197 -14.97 -9.63 -8.62
N ASP A 198 -13.89 -10.24 -9.10
CA ASP A 198 -12.62 -10.34 -8.36
C ASP A 198 -11.62 -9.30 -8.89
N VAL A 199 -11.61 -8.13 -8.26
CA VAL A 199 -10.71 -7.03 -8.64
C VAL A 199 -9.26 -7.39 -8.38
N ALA A 200 -8.98 -8.06 -7.25
CA ALA A 200 -7.61 -8.45 -6.88
C ALA A 200 -7.03 -9.47 -7.86
N ALA A 201 -7.82 -10.46 -8.30
CA ALA A 201 -7.39 -11.40 -9.34
C ALA A 201 -7.02 -10.68 -10.64
N ALA A 202 -7.84 -9.71 -11.08
CA ALA A 202 -7.56 -8.91 -12.25
C ALA A 202 -6.29 -8.06 -12.11
N VAL A 203 -6.09 -7.43 -10.94
CA VAL A 203 -4.87 -6.67 -10.63
C VAL A 203 -3.63 -7.56 -10.70
N VAL A 204 -3.68 -8.74 -10.10
CA VAL A 204 -2.57 -9.73 -10.14
C VAL A 204 -2.27 -10.16 -11.58
N ASP A 205 -3.30 -10.41 -12.38
CA ASP A 205 -3.15 -10.78 -13.80
C ASP A 205 -2.48 -9.65 -14.60
N GLN A 206 -2.95 -8.40 -14.44
CA GLN A 206 -2.36 -7.21 -15.08
C GLN A 206 -0.89 -6.99 -14.70
N LEU A 207 -0.53 -7.21 -13.43
CA LEU A 207 0.87 -7.13 -12.97
C LEU A 207 1.74 -8.21 -13.59
N ARG A 208 1.27 -9.45 -13.60
CA ARG A 208 1.98 -10.59 -14.20
C ARG A 208 2.18 -10.44 -15.70
N ALA A 209 1.18 -9.91 -16.41
CA ALA A 209 1.28 -9.61 -17.83
C ALA A 209 2.39 -8.58 -18.16
N ARG A 210 2.80 -7.79 -17.15
CA ARG A 210 3.93 -6.83 -17.23
C ARG A 210 5.23 -7.36 -16.60
N SER A 211 5.32 -8.67 -16.39
CA SER A 211 6.49 -9.34 -15.79
C SER A 211 6.84 -8.85 -14.38
N VAL A 212 5.85 -8.32 -13.64
CA VAL A 212 6.01 -7.94 -12.23
C VAL A 212 5.93 -9.18 -11.35
N ALA A 213 6.89 -9.37 -10.44
CA ALA A 213 6.83 -10.42 -9.44
C ALA A 213 5.78 -10.06 -8.38
N VAL A 214 4.80 -10.94 -8.14
CA VAL A 214 3.65 -10.64 -7.27
C VAL A 214 3.61 -11.53 -6.04
N GLN A 215 3.62 -10.92 -4.87
CA GLN A 215 3.22 -11.51 -3.60
C GLN A 215 1.77 -11.09 -3.30
N TRP A 216 0.86 -12.06 -3.33
CA TRP A 216 -0.55 -11.80 -3.02
C TRP A 216 -0.81 -12.12 -1.55
N ILE A 217 -1.11 -11.09 -0.77
CA ILE A 217 -1.37 -11.20 0.67
C ILE A 217 -2.84 -11.59 0.87
N ALA A 218 -3.04 -12.75 1.47
CA ALA A 218 -4.38 -13.27 1.67
C ALA A 218 -5.20 -12.40 2.64
N GLY A 219 -6.52 -12.31 2.38
CA GLY A 219 -7.48 -11.66 3.24
C GLY A 219 -8.67 -11.10 2.46
N CYS A 220 -9.89 -11.31 2.99
CA CYS A 220 -11.09 -10.67 2.48
C CYS A 220 -11.55 -9.61 3.49
N SER A 221 -11.61 -8.34 3.07
CA SER A 221 -12.01 -7.23 3.94
C SER A 221 -13.42 -7.40 4.48
N ARG A 222 -14.35 -7.97 3.69
CA ARG A 222 -15.74 -8.20 4.13
C ARG A 222 -15.84 -9.30 5.20
N GLU A 223 -15.01 -10.34 5.11
CA GLU A 223 -15.06 -11.51 6.00
C GLU A 223 -14.21 -11.32 7.26
N SER A 224 -13.10 -10.60 7.15
CA SER A 224 -12.17 -10.37 8.26
C SER A 224 -12.58 -9.18 9.12
N GLN A 225 -12.67 -9.38 10.44
CA GLN A 225 -12.86 -8.31 11.41
C GLN A 225 -11.59 -7.45 11.62
N GLU A 226 -10.45 -7.92 11.14
CA GLU A 226 -9.18 -7.18 11.21
C GLU A 226 -9.02 -6.14 10.10
N LEU A 227 -10.00 -6.02 9.19
CA LEU A 227 -9.99 -5.09 8.08
C LEU A 227 -11.30 -4.29 8.02
N PHE A 228 -11.20 -3.02 7.69
CA PHE A 228 -12.38 -2.21 7.41
C PHE A 228 -13.01 -2.62 6.08
N SER A 229 -14.33 -2.64 6.00
CA SER A 229 -15.06 -2.98 4.78
C SER A 229 -16.32 -2.14 4.63
N TYR A 230 -16.40 -1.40 3.54
CA TYR A 230 -17.57 -0.61 3.17
C TYR A 230 -18.76 -1.51 2.77
N ARG A 231 -18.50 -2.65 2.15
CA ARG A 231 -19.53 -3.63 1.77
C ARG A 231 -20.15 -4.31 3.00
N ARG A 232 -19.39 -4.51 4.06
CA ARG A 232 -19.90 -5.05 5.34
C ARG A 232 -20.68 -4.00 6.12
N GLN A 233 -20.17 -2.76 6.14
CA GLN A 233 -20.66 -1.69 7.00
C GLN A 233 -20.42 -0.34 6.31
N HIS A 234 -21.46 0.27 5.76
CA HIS A 234 -21.36 1.49 4.94
C HIS A 234 -20.62 2.66 5.63
N ARG A 235 -20.77 2.81 6.94
CA ARG A 235 -19.98 3.74 7.74
C ARG A 235 -18.84 2.99 8.38
N THR A 236 -17.62 3.20 7.89
CA THR A 236 -16.45 2.44 8.32
C THR A 236 -15.15 3.20 8.09
N GLY A 237 -14.10 2.84 8.82
CA GLY A 237 -12.76 3.38 8.63
C GLY A 237 -12.08 2.95 7.34
N ARG A 238 -10.80 3.31 7.23
CA ARG A 238 -9.90 2.88 6.15
C ARG A 238 -8.63 2.31 6.75
N TYR A 239 -8.20 1.12 6.31
CA TYR A 239 -6.86 0.64 6.51
C TYR A 239 -5.98 1.08 5.35
N SER A 240 -4.67 0.87 5.44
CA SER A 240 -3.71 1.38 4.46
C SER A 240 -2.71 0.33 4.02
N GLY A 241 -2.34 0.36 2.74
CA GLY A 241 -1.06 -0.14 2.29
C GLY A 241 -0.03 0.97 2.38
N VAL A 242 1.16 0.68 2.90
CA VAL A 242 2.25 1.65 3.05
C VAL A 242 3.55 1.04 2.55
N VAL A 243 4.32 1.83 1.79
CA VAL A 243 5.66 1.45 1.31
C VAL A 243 6.65 2.57 1.53
N ARG A 244 7.87 2.22 1.97
CA ARG A 244 9.01 3.12 2.12
C ARG A 244 10.28 2.45 1.59
N LEU A 245 11.08 3.20 0.83
CA LEU A 245 12.45 2.82 0.54
C LEU A 245 13.35 3.10 1.75
N LEU A 246 14.32 2.25 1.99
CA LEU A 246 15.33 2.44 3.03
C LEU A 246 16.69 2.69 2.36
N ASP A 247 17.48 3.56 2.98
CA ASP A 247 18.85 3.79 2.52
C ASP A 247 19.66 2.50 2.57
N ALA A 248 20.64 2.39 1.66
CA ALA A 248 21.66 1.39 1.81
C ALA A 248 22.41 1.68 3.13
N HIS A 249 22.43 0.71 4.05
CA HIS A 249 23.35 0.83 5.18
C HIS A 249 24.76 0.93 4.62
N THR A 250 25.41 2.08 4.75
CA THR A 250 26.85 2.12 4.79
C THR A 250 27.20 1.33 6.05
N GLU A 251 27.80 0.14 5.90
CA GLU A 251 28.45 -0.55 7.01
C GLU A 251 29.45 0.47 7.57
N GLU A 252 29.18 1.02 8.77
CA GLU A 252 30.20 1.70 9.53
C GLU A 252 31.29 0.65 9.76
N GLU A 253 32.46 0.84 9.14
CA GLU A 253 33.65 0.05 9.45
C GLU A 253 33.84 0.11 10.98
N PRO A 254 34.01 -1.03 11.66
CA PRO A 254 34.28 -1.02 13.08
C PRO A 254 35.53 -0.20 13.30
N HIS A 255 35.42 0.91 14.05
CA HIS A 255 36.56 1.64 14.54
C HIS A 255 37.43 0.65 15.29
N THR A 256 38.50 0.20 14.66
CA THR A 256 39.60 -0.45 15.34
C THR A 256 40.29 0.61 16.19
N GLU A 257 39.93 0.66 17.48
CA GLU A 257 40.74 1.37 18.48
C GLU A 257 42.15 0.72 18.49
N GLU A 258 43.12 1.42 17.92
CA GLU A 258 44.53 1.10 18.14
C GLU A 258 44.85 1.24 19.63
N VAL A 259 44.91 0.10 20.30
CA VAL A 259 45.44 0.02 21.64
C VAL A 259 46.96 0.29 21.56
N THR A 260 47.37 1.53 21.73
CA THR A 260 48.77 1.90 21.91
C THR A 260 49.24 1.35 23.26
N ASN A 261 49.90 0.23 23.20
CA ASN A 261 50.58 -0.38 24.36
C ASN A 261 51.86 0.42 24.63
N THR A 262 51.79 1.36 25.57
CA THR A 262 52.96 2.03 26.10
C THR A 262 53.58 1.17 27.21
N GLU A 263 54.49 0.29 26.82
CA GLU A 263 55.43 -0.32 27.79
C GLU A 263 56.36 0.74 28.35
N GLY A 264 56.11 1.14 29.58
CA GLY A 264 57.04 1.91 30.38
C GLY A 264 58.12 0.98 30.94
N ARG A 265 59.36 1.20 30.49
CA ARG A 265 60.57 0.71 31.17
C ARG A 265 60.81 1.50 32.46
N VAL A 266 61.01 0.84 33.57
CA VAL A 266 62.13 1.03 34.56
C VAL A 266 62.46 -0.32 35.17
#